data_cf26e00d4cf756c776ff184ce22ae92a
#
_entry.id   cf26e00d4cf756c776ff184ce22ae92a
#
_cell.length_a   1.000
_cell.length_b   1.000
_cell.length_c   1.000
_cell.angle_alpha   90.00
_cell.angle_beta   90.00
_cell.angle_gamma   90.00
#
_symmetry.space_group_name_H-M   'P 1'
#
loop_
_entity.id
_entity.type
_entity.pdbx_description
1 polymer ?
#
loop_
_entity_poly.entity_id
_entity_poly.type
_entity_poly.pdbx_seq_one_letter_code
_entity_poly.pdbx_strand_id
1 'polypeptide(L)'
;MGTIKELIRYMLDAHNAYNGTGMMMALYFVALMIIVFYCKDKHVKKAIILPSVLLIIVMYVGVPLYDTLVYYLKFYDGRMFWMLITPIIISIGFTYFVMGIDDDKLKILALILIIPISLYCGEFQISNAMFKKAENAYRLPQSSVDITEYVTSEMDSPKLIVPYTIAHPFRQISTDVHLLYGEDATSGRIWSTSGEFRM
;
A
#
# COMPACT_ATOMS: atom_id res chain seq x y z
N MET A 1 17.33 18.61 -12.34
CA MET A 1 16.79 19.32 -11.16
C MET A 1 15.30 19.41 -11.35
N GLY A 2 14.50 18.57 -10.65
CA GLY A 2 13.05 18.56 -10.78
C GLY A 2 12.45 19.88 -10.31
N THR A 3 11.49 20.38 -11.04
CA THR A 3 10.78 21.62 -10.69
C THR A 3 9.87 21.36 -9.48
N ILE A 4 9.63 22.37 -8.62
CA ILE A 4 8.66 22.31 -7.51
C ILE A 4 7.30 21.74 -7.99
N LYS A 5 6.94 22.02 -9.24
CA LYS A 5 5.73 21.51 -9.88
C LYS A 5 5.74 19.97 -10.02
N GLU A 6 6.87 19.38 -10.37
CA GLU A 6 7.02 17.91 -10.46
C GLU A 6 6.95 17.27 -9.09
N LEU A 7 7.54 17.92 -8.06
CA LEU A 7 7.44 17.48 -6.68
C LEU A 7 5.98 17.43 -6.20
N ILE A 8 5.23 18.51 -6.42
CA ILE A 8 3.81 18.59 -6.03
C ILE A 8 2.99 17.54 -6.77
N ARG A 9 3.22 17.37 -8.08
CA ARG A 9 2.53 16.34 -8.86
C ARG A 9 2.79 14.95 -8.33
N TYR A 10 4.02 14.65 -8.01
CA TYR A 10 4.44 13.37 -7.47
C TYR A 10 3.79 13.07 -6.10
N MET A 11 3.72 14.08 -5.22
CA MET A 11 2.99 13.97 -3.94
C MET A 11 1.51 13.68 -4.14
N LEU A 12 0.88 14.38 -5.10
CA LEU A 12 -0.54 14.18 -5.40
C LEU A 12 -0.81 12.82 -6.00
N ASP A 13 0.05 12.35 -6.90
CA ASP A 13 -0.08 11.03 -7.51
C ASP A 13 0.03 9.91 -6.46
N ALA A 14 0.96 10.01 -5.51
CA ALA A 14 1.11 9.05 -4.42
C ALA A 14 -0.06 9.11 -3.43
N HIS A 15 -0.55 10.31 -3.10
CA HIS A 15 -1.74 10.49 -2.28
C HIS A 15 -2.98 9.85 -2.95
N ASN A 16 -3.15 10.09 -4.24
CA ASN A 16 -4.26 9.52 -5.01
C ASN A 16 -4.13 8.00 -5.13
N ALA A 17 -2.91 7.47 -5.33
CA ALA A 17 -2.67 6.04 -5.35
C ALA A 17 -3.02 5.36 -4.02
N TYR A 18 -2.79 6.04 -2.89
CA TYR A 18 -3.19 5.54 -1.57
C TYR A 18 -4.70 5.60 -1.32
N ASN A 19 -5.35 6.70 -1.70
CA ASN A 19 -6.79 6.87 -1.50
C ASN A 19 -7.62 6.00 -2.44
N GLY A 20 -7.10 5.64 -3.61
CA GLY A 20 -7.90 5.04 -4.66
C GLY A 20 -9.07 5.95 -5.05
N THR A 21 -10.27 5.40 -5.06
CA THR A 21 -11.52 6.16 -5.25
C THR A 21 -12.13 6.69 -3.94
N GLY A 22 -11.53 6.33 -2.79
CA GLY A 22 -12.03 6.68 -1.46
C GLY A 22 -11.50 8.01 -0.91
N MET A 23 -11.88 8.29 0.32
CA MET A 23 -11.51 9.50 1.07
C MET A 23 -10.83 9.18 2.41
N MET A 24 -10.07 8.07 2.48
CA MET A 24 -9.49 7.59 3.74
C MET A 24 -8.56 8.61 4.40
N MET A 25 -7.78 9.38 3.61
CA MET A 25 -6.92 10.43 4.16
C MET A 25 -7.71 11.60 4.73
N ALA A 26 -8.83 11.99 4.12
CA ALA A 26 -9.71 13.01 4.68
C ALA A 26 -10.26 12.55 6.04
N LEU A 27 -10.71 11.30 6.13
CA LEU A 27 -11.22 10.71 7.36
C LEU A 27 -10.13 10.62 8.45
N TYR A 28 -8.89 10.33 8.06
CA TYR A 28 -7.72 10.34 8.95
C TYR A 28 -7.49 11.74 9.55
N PHE A 29 -7.51 12.79 8.75
CA PHE A 29 -7.37 14.16 9.26
C PHE A 29 -8.51 14.57 10.19
N VAL A 30 -9.76 14.20 9.84
CA VAL A 30 -10.92 14.41 10.72
C VAL A 30 -10.72 13.69 12.06
N ALA A 31 -10.27 12.45 12.05
CA ALA A 31 -9.99 11.68 13.25
C ALA A 31 -8.89 12.32 14.13
N LEU A 32 -7.80 12.82 13.52
CA LEU A 32 -6.78 13.56 14.25
C LEU A 32 -7.33 14.82 14.91
N MET A 33 -8.17 15.57 14.21
CA MET A 33 -8.85 16.76 14.76
C MET A 33 -9.75 16.39 15.95
N ILE A 34 -10.51 15.30 15.83
CA ILE A 34 -11.34 14.79 16.92
C ILE A 34 -10.46 14.44 18.14
N ILE A 35 -9.35 13.75 17.96
CA ILE A 35 -8.41 13.40 19.04
C ILE A 35 -7.87 14.67 19.72
N VAL A 36 -7.53 15.69 18.93
CA VAL A 36 -7.05 16.97 19.48
C VAL A 36 -8.07 17.62 20.40
N PHE A 37 -9.35 17.62 20.02
CA PHE A 37 -10.40 18.31 20.76
C PHE A 37 -11.02 17.46 21.89
N TYR A 38 -11.25 16.18 21.68
CA TYR A 38 -11.99 15.31 22.59
C TYR A 38 -11.11 14.49 23.53
N CYS A 39 -9.85 14.17 23.17
CA CYS A 39 -8.96 13.45 24.05
C CYS A 39 -8.47 14.36 25.19
N LYS A 40 -8.87 14.07 26.43
CA LYS A 40 -8.49 14.83 27.63
C LYS A 40 -7.10 14.41 28.16
N ASP A 41 -6.69 13.17 27.94
CA ASP A 41 -5.40 12.66 28.38
C ASP A 41 -4.26 13.23 27.50
N LYS A 42 -3.41 14.02 28.12
CA LYS A 42 -2.29 14.70 27.44
C LYS A 42 -1.23 13.70 26.95
N HIS A 43 -1.03 12.59 27.65
CA HIS A 43 -0.03 11.59 27.27
C HIS A 43 -0.50 10.81 26.04
N VAL A 44 -1.74 10.34 26.05
CA VAL A 44 -2.37 9.65 24.91
C VAL A 44 -2.43 10.57 23.70
N LYS A 45 -2.89 11.80 23.88
CA LYS A 45 -2.93 12.80 22.83
C LYS A 45 -1.54 13.01 22.20
N LYS A 46 -0.51 13.23 23.01
CA LYS A 46 0.86 13.44 22.51
C LYS A 46 1.42 12.20 21.83
N ALA A 47 1.16 11.01 22.37
CA ALA A 47 1.61 9.74 21.81
C ALA A 47 0.99 9.43 20.43
N ILE A 48 -0.21 9.93 20.14
CA ILE A 48 -0.88 9.74 18.84
C ILE A 48 -0.57 10.88 17.87
N ILE A 49 -0.73 12.13 18.32
CA ILE A 49 -0.61 13.29 17.42
C ILE A 49 0.82 13.50 16.95
N LEU A 50 1.80 13.41 17.87
CA LEU A 50 3.20 13.70 17.53
C LEU A 50 3.74 12.76 16.43
N PRO A 51 3.64 11.42 16.54
CA PRO A 51 4.07 10.52 15.48
C PRO A 51 3.28 10.72 14.19
N SER A 52 1.96 10.94 14.28
CA SER A 52 1.11 11.17 13.12
C SER A 52 1.50 12.41 12.34
N VAL A 53 1.71 13.53 13.01
CA VAL A 53 2.16 14.78 12.37
C VAL A 53 3.55 14.61 11.78
N LEU A 54 4.47 13.96 12.50
CA LEU A 54 5.82 13.73 12.03
C LEU A 54 5.84 12.85 10.77
N LEU A 55 5.05 11.77 10.75
CA LEU A 55 4.90 10.92 9.58
C LEU A 55 4.27 11.66 8.39
N ILE A 56 3.25 12.51 8.63
CA ILE A 56 2.66 13.35 7.58
C ILE A 56 3.74 14.27 6.98
N ILE A 57 4.54 14.94 7.81
CA ILE A 57 5.62 15.81 7.33
C ILE A 57 6.64 14.99 6.52
N VAL A 58 7.07 13.83 7.02
CA VAL A 58 7.99 12.96 6.29
C VAL A 58 7.39 12.52 4.95
N MET A 59 6.12 12.13 4.92
CA MET A 59 5.45 11.64 3.71
C MET A 59 5.27 12.73 2.66
N TYR A 60 4.80 13.91 3.06
CA TYR A 60 4.47 14.96 2.11
C TYR A 60 5.64 15.89 1.76
N VAL A 61 6.66 15.93 2.62
CA VAL A 61 7.80 16.84 2.42
C VAL A 61 9.12 16.07 2.36
N GLY A 62 9.37 15.22 3.34
CA GLY A 62 10.67 14.55 3.49
C GLY A 62 11.00 13.62 2.33
N VAL A 63 10.09 12.70 2.00
CA VAL A 63 10.32 11.69 0.95
C VAL A 63 10.40 12.32 -0.44
N PRO A 64 9.47 13.20 -0.85
CA PRO A 64 9.58 13.88 -2.13
C PRO A 64 10.83 14.73 -2.27
N LEU A 65 11.24 15.42 -1.19
CA LEU A 65 12.47 16.20 -1.17
C LEU A 65 13.70 15.31 -1.32
N TYR A 66 13.74 14.18 -0.63
CA TYR A 66 14.80 13.19 -0.73
C TYR A 66 14.91 12.60 -2.14
N ASP A 67 13.80 12.19 -2.74
CA ASP A 67 13.76 11.68 -4.12
C ASP A 67 14.27 12.71 -5.15
N THR A 68 13.93 13.99 -4.94
CA THR A 68 14.37 15.08 -5.81
C THR A 68 15.88 15.35 -5.67
N LEU A 69 16.43 15.24 -4.46
CA LEU A 69 17.83 15.51 -4.17
C LEU A 69 18.77 14.36 -4.54
N VAL A 70 18.34 13.12 -4.32
CA VAL A 70 19.20 11.93 -4.43
C VAL A 70 19.06 11.22 -5.77
N TYR A 71 18.08 11.57 -6.60
CA TYR A 71 17.84 11.07 -7.98
C TYR A 71 17.72 9.55 -8.14
N TYR A 72 17.81 8.77 -7.06
CA TYR A 72 17.94 7.32 -7.12
C TYR A 72 16.76 6.50 -6.60
N LEU A 73 15.82 7.12 -5.91
CA LEU A 73 14.72 6.38 -5.30
C LEU A 73 13.39 6.75 -5.94
N LYS A 74 13.10 6.20 -7.11
CA LYS A 74 11.72 6.08 -7.61
C LYS A 74 10.86 5.14 -6.71
N PHE A 75 11.13 5.17 -5.41
CA PHE A 75 10.49 4.32 -4.41
C PHE A 75 9.23 4.92 -3.80
N TYR A 76 8.86 6.11 -4.23
CA TYR A 76 7.67 6.75 -3.72
C TYR A 76 6.45 6.11 -4.37
N ASP A 77 6.06 5.02 -3.78
CA ASP A 77 4.86 4.29 -4.06
C ASP A 77 3.83 4.68 -2.98
N GLY A 78 2.55 4.72 -3.30
CA GLY A 78 1.45 4.96 -2.34
C GLY A 78 1.50 4.09 -1.08
N ARG A 79 2.26 3.00 -1.12
CA ARG A 79 2.55 2.10 0.02
C ARG A 79 3.16 2.78 1.23
N MET A 80 3.90 3.87 1.04
CA MET A 80 4.48 4.63 2.16
C MET A 80 3.39 5.18 3.08
N PHE A 81 2.22 5.51 2.55
CA PHE A 81 1.07 5.95 3.35
C PHE A 81 0.50 4.86 4.28
N TRP A 82 0.80 3.59 4.06
CA TRP A 82 0.40 2.51 4.97
C TRP A 82 1.05 2.64 6.35
N MET A 83 2.19 3.33 6.45
CA MET A 83 2.85 3.62 7.73
C MET A 83 2.03 4.53 8.64
N LEU A 84 1.05 5.26 8.10
CA LEU A 84 0.19 6.16 8.89
C LEU A 84 -0.81 5.42 9.80
N ILE A 85 -0.89 4.08 9.72
CA ILE A 85 -1.84 3.26 10.50
C ILE A 85 -3.25 3.87 10.51
N THR A 86 -3.68 4.37 9.38
CA THR A 86 -4.91 5.13 9.17
C THR A 86 -6.15 4.52 9.82
N PRO A 87 -6.45 3.21 9.67
CA PRO A 87 -7.65 2.63 10.29
C PRO A 87 -7.65 2.70 11.81
N ILE A 88 -6.48 2.57 12.43
CA ILE A 88 -6.35 2.62 13.90
C ILE A 88 -6.63 4.05 14.40
N ILE A 89 -6.04 5.04 13.75
CA ILE A 89 -6.24 6.46 14.12
C ILE A 89 -7.71 6.86 13.93
N ILE A 90 -8.33 6.44 12.83
CA ILE A 90 -9.76 6.68 12.58
C ILE A 90 -10.62 6.06 13.68
N SER A 91 -10.35 4.80 14.05
CA SER A 91 -11.10 4.10 15.09
C SER A 91 -10.97 4.80 16.46
N ILE A 92 -9.75 5.22 16.82
CA ILE A 92 -9.50 5.95 18.06
C ILE A 92 -10.23 7.30 18.03
N GLY A 93 -10.13 8.05 16.93
CA GLY A 93 -10.81 9.34 16.80
C GLY A 93 -12.32 9.22 16.97
N PHE A 94 -12.95 8.29 16.29
CA PHE A 94 -14.39 8.08 16.45
C PHE A 94 -14.79 7.57 17.83
N THR A 95 -13.96 6.75 18.45
CA THR A 95 -14.19 6.34 19.85
C THR A 95 -14.23 7.55 20.78
N TYR A 96 -13.25 8.45 20.69
CA TYR A 96 -13.24 9.67 21.49
C TYR A 96 -14.43 10.59 21.17
N PHE A 97 -14.84 10.68 19.91
CA PHE A 97 -16.01 11.44 19.51
C PHE A 97 -17.28 10.92 20.20
N VAL A 98 -17.54 9.63 20.08
CA VAL A 98 -18.72 8.99 20.71
C VAL A 98 -18.68 9.09 22.23
N MET A 99 -17.51 8.90 22.85
CA MET A 99 -17.35 9.04 24.31
C MET A 99 -17.55 10.49 24.80
N GLY A 100 -17.34 11.47 23.93
CA GLY A 100 -17.56 12.88 24.25
C GLY A 100 -19.01 13.34 24.19
N ILE A 101 -19.94 12.49 23.73
CA ILE A 101 -21.38 12.76 23.70
C ILE A 101 -21.99 12.30 25.02
N ASP A 102 -22.76 13.16 25.70
CA ASP A 102 -23.36 12.80 27.00
C ASP A 102 -24.68 12.03 26.83
N ASP A 103 -25.48 12.34 25.81
CA ASP A 103 -26.78 11.72 25.54
C ASP A 103 -26.64 10.38 24.84
N ASP A 104 -27.19 9.31 25.45
CA ASP A 104 -27.11 7.96 24.91
C ASP A 104 -27.83 7.78 23.56
N LYS A 105 -28.91 8.54 23.30
CA LYS A 105 -29.60 8.51 22.00
C LYS A 105 -28.72 9.10 20.90
N LEU A 106 -28.03 10.19 21.22
CA LEU A 106 -27.07 10.82 20.29
C LEU A 106 -25.83 9.96 20.06
N LYS A 107 -25.37 9.21 21.07
CA LYS A 107 -24.29 8.19 20.89
C LYS A 107 -24.69 7.13 19.87
N ILE A 108 -25.89 6.57 20.02
CA ILE A 108 -26.42 5.56 19.11
C ILE A 108 -26.54 6.13 17.69
N LEU A 109 -27.08 7.34 17.57
CA LEU A 109 -27.18 8.02 16.29
C LEU A 109 -25.81 8.24 15.65
N ALA A 110 -24.83 8.71 16.44
CA ALA A 110 -23.46 8.90 15.97
C ALA A 110 -22.84 7.59 15.46
N LEU A 111 -23.00 6.48 16.19
CA LEU A 111 -22.53 5.16 15.73
C LEU A 111 -23.18 4.73 14.42
N ILE A 112 -24.52 4.92 14.29
CA ILE A 112 -25.26 4.59 13.07
C ILE A 112 -24.75 5.42 11.87
N LEU A 113 -24.31 6.66 12.08
CA LEU A 113 -23.77 7.52 11.02
C LEU A 113 -22.30 7.25 10.71
N ILE A 114 -21.48 6.92 11.70
CA ILE A 114 -20.05 6.65 11.52
C ILE A 114 -19.83 5.43 10.62
N ILE A 115 -20.63 4.37 10.76
CA ILE A 115 -20.48 3.14 9.97
C ILE A 115 -20.63 3.42 8.46
N PRO A 116 -21.74 3.98 7.96
CA PRO A 116 -21.88 4.26 6.53
C PRO A 116 -20.89 5.32 6.03
N ILE A 117 -20.51 6.31 6.84
CA ILE A 117 -19.46 7.27 6.47
C ILE A 117 -18.12 6.55 6.27
N SER A 118 -17.75 5.66 7.18
CA SER A 118 -16.50 4.88 7.07
C SER A 118 -16.52 3.94 5.87
N LEU A 119 -17.65 3.32 5.56
CA LEU A 119 -17.83 2.48 4.38
C LEU A 119 -17.77 3.30 3.08
N TYR A 120 -18.34 4.50 3.07
CA TYR A 120 -18.32 5.39 1.90
C TYR A 120 -16.92 5.96 1.63
N CYS A 121 -16.19 6.33 2.70
CA CYS A 121 -14.82 6.84 2.57
C CYS A 121 -13.80 5.75 2.25
N GLY A 122 -14.11 4.48 2.53
CA GLY A 122 -13.27 3.34 2.16
C GLY A 122 -13.55 2.86 0.75
N GLU A 123 -12.59 2.12 0.20
CA GLU A 123 -12.77 1.41 -1.06
C GLU A 123 -13.19 -0.02 -0.77
N PHE A 124 -14.33 -0.43 -1.35
CA PHE A 124 -14.84 -1.77 -1.14
C PHE A 124 -14.09 -2.77 -2.01
N GLN A 125 -13.01 -3.32 -1.48
CA GLN A 125 -12.08 -4.19 -2.20
C GLN A 125 -12.75 -5.40 -2.85
N ILE A 126 -13.85 -5.92 -2.28
CA ILE A 126 -14.57 -7.09 -2.80
C ILE A 126 -15.22 -6.79 -4.16
N SER A 127 -15.72 -5.56 -4.37
CA SER A 127 -16.32 -5.17 -5.66
C SER A 127 -15.28 -4.86 -6.74
N ASN A 128 -14.11 -4.37 -6.33
CA ASN A 128 -13.04 -3.98 -7.23
C ASN A 128 -12.06 -5.12 -7.51
N ALA A 129 -11.90 -6.03 -6.55
CA ALA A 129 -11.11 -7.22 -6.77
C ALA A 129 -11.91 -8.19 -7.65
N MET A 130 -11.37 -8.50 -8.82
CA MET A 130 -11.90 -9.58 -9.65
C MET A 130 -11.60 -10.92 -8.97
N PHE A 131 -12.35 -11.24 -7.92
CA PHE A 131 -12.28 -12.56 -7.29
C PHE A 131 -12.76 -13.60 -8.28
N LYS A 132 -11.83 -14.26 -8.95
CA LYS A 132 -12.09 -15.44 -9.74
C LYS A 132 -11.80 -16.68 -8.89
N LYS A 133 -12.58 -17.72 -9.09
CA LYS A 133 -12.25 -19.02 -8.53
C LYS A 133 -10.88 -19.43 -9.07
N ALA A 134 -9.97 -19.81 -8.18
CA ALA A 134 -8.66 -20.29 -8.60
C ALA A 134 -8.80 -21.54 -9.48
N GLU A 135 -8.12 -21.55 -10.61
CA GLU A 135 -8.14 -22.65 -11.58
C GLU A 135 -7.22 -23.80 -11.14
N ASN A 136 -6.27 -23.52 -10.28
CA ASN A 136 -5.26 -24.47 -9.78
C ASN A 136 -4.98 -24.29 -8.29
N ALA A 137 -4.30 -25.26 -7.68
CA ALA A 137 -3.94 -25.27 -6.27
C ALA A 137 -2.99 -24.13 -5.89
N TYR A 138 -2.20 -23.63 -6.81
CA TYR A 138 -1.23 -22.54 -6.60
C TYR A 138 -1.88 -21.16 -6.59
N ARG A 139 -3.12 -21.03 -7.07
CA ARG A 139 -3.83 -19.73 -7.25
C ARG A 139 -3.07 -18.75 -8.17
N LEU A 140 -2.36 -19.30 -9.13
CA LEU A 140 -1.57 -18.58 -10.12
C LEU A 140 -2.24 -18.66 -11.50
N PRO A 141 -1.81 -17.83 -12.48
CA PRO A 141 -2.29 -17.97 -13.85
C PRO A 141 -2.03 -19.37 -14.38
N GLN A 142 -3.06 -20.02 -14.93
CA GLN A 142 -2.96 -21.41 -15.40
C GLN A 142 -1.86 -21.56 -16.45
N SER A 143 -1.70 -20.59 -17.33
CA SER A 143 -0.62 -20.60 -18.32
C SER A 143 0.79 -20.72 -17.71
N SER A 144 1.01 -20.14 -16.52
CA SER A 144 2.31 -20.26 -15.83
C SER A 144 2.51 -21.67 -15.27
N VAL A 145 1.44 -22.31 -14.80
CA VAL A 145 1.49 -23.68 -14.32
C VAL A 145 1.78 -24.64 -15.48
N ASP A 146 1.02 -24.53 -16.57
CA ASP A 146 1.18 -25.40 -17.75
C ASP A 146 2.58 -25.27 -18.38
N ILE A 147 3.10 -24.05 -18.49
CA ILE A 147 4.45 -23.83 -19.02
C ILE A 147 5.51 -24.41 -18.06
N THR A 148 5.33 -24.23 -16.75
CA THR A 148 6.30 -24.77 -15.77
C THR A 148 6.32 -26.30 -15.83
N GLU A 149 5.16 -26.95 -15.80
CA GLU A 149 5.02 -28.39 -15.89
C GLU A 149 5.64 -28.94 -17.19
N TYR A 150 5.33 -28.29 -18.32
CA TYR A 150 5.89 -28.69 -19.61
C TYR A 150 7.42 -28.61 -19.61
N VAL A 151 7.99 -27.47 -19.19
CA VAL A 151 9.44 -27.26 -19.25
C VAL A 151 10.18 -28.16 -18.27
N THR A 152 9.64 -28.40 -17.07
CA THR A 152 10.25 -29.33 -16.09
C THR A 152 10.10 -30.80 -16.48
N SER A 153 9.11 -31.15 -17.32
CA SER A 153 9.01 -32.51 -17.87
C SER A 153 10.03 -32.82 -18.97
N GLU A 154 10.45 -31.78 -19.72
CA GLU A 154 11.36 -31.94 -20.86
C GLU A 154 12.83 -31.73 -20.49
N MET A 155 13.13 -30.98 -19.42
CA MET A 155 14.47 -30.59 -19.06
C MET A 155 14.71 -30.66 -17.54
N ASP A 156 15.85 -31.18 -17.15
CA ASP A 156 16.36 -31.09 -15.78
C ASP A 156 16.93 -29.68 -15.55
N SER A 157 16.44 -28.96 -14.51
CA SER A 157 16.91 -27.65 -14.10
C SER A 157 16.90 -26.59 -15.25
N PRO A 158 15.75 -26.37 -15.89
CA PRO A 158 15.66 -25.50 -17.07
C PRO A 158 15.99 -24.03 -16.76
N LYS A 159 16.75 -23.40 -17.65
CA LYS A 159 17.07 -21.98 -17.60
C LYS A 159 16.15 -21.22 -18.56
N LEU A 160 15.32 -20.34 -18.02
CA LEU A 160 14.28 -19.67 -18.79
C LEU A 160 14.46 -18.15 -18.86
N ILE A 161 14.09 -17.62 -20.03
CA ILE A 161 13.83 -16.19 -20.23
C ILE A 161 12.34 -16.06 -20.43
N VAL A 162 11.66 -15.39 -19.50
CA VAL A 162 10.19 -15.21 -19.54
C VAL A 162 9.82 -13.74 -19.39
N PRO A 163 8.70 -13.28 -19.95
CA PRO A 163 8.21 -11.93 -19.70
C PRO A 163 8.02 -11.68 -18.19
N TYR A 164 8.27 -10.43 -17.75
CA TYR A 164 8.16 -10.01 -16.36
C TYR A 164 6.81 -10.40 -15.71
N THR A 165 5.72 -10.27 -16.47
CA THR A 165 4.36 -10.55 -15.98
C THR A 165 4.15 -11.98 -15.51
N ILE A 166 4.95 -12.93 -15.99
CA ILE A 166 4.86 -14.35 -15.63
C ILE A 166 6.09 -14.87 -14.88
N ALA A 167 7.12 -14.04 -14.69
CA ALA A 167 8.36 -14.44 -14.03
C ALA A 167 8.17 -14.85 -12.56
N HIS A 168 7.34 -14.13 -11.81
CA HIS A 168 7.06 -14.42 -10.40
C HIS A 168 6.37 -15.77 -10.17
N PRO A 169 5.32 -16.13 -10.93
CA PRO A 169 4.64 -17.42 -10.80
C PRO A 169 5.57 -18.62 -10.92
N PHE A 170 6.55 -18.60 -11.83
CA PHE A 170 7.46 -19.73 -12.03
C PHE A 170 8.20 -20.15 -10.76
N ARG A 171 8.72 -19.17 -10.00
CA ARG A 171 9.45 -19.42 -8.75
C ARG A 171 8.56 -19.95 -7.63
N GLN A 172 7.24 -19.72 -7.72
CA GLN A 172 6.29 -20.23 -6.73
C GLN A 172 5.84 -21.66 -7.04
N ILE A 173 5.94 -22.10 -8.31
CA ILE A 173 5.51 -23.42 -8.75
C ILE A 173 6.65 -24.44 -8.59
N SER A 174 7.88 -24.11 -9.01
CA SER A 174 9.01 -25.02 -8.97
C SER A 174 10.30 -24.31 -8.61
N THR A 175 11.11 -24.97 -7.78
CA THR A 175 12.48 -24.55 -7.43
C THR A 175 13.49 -24.93 -8.50
N ASP A 176 13.15 -25.85 -9.39
CA ASP A 176 14.06 -26.38 -10.40
C ASP A 176 14.18 -25.46 -11.62
N VAL A 177 13.24 -24.53 -11.76
CA VAL A 177 13.25 -23.54 -12.83
C VAL A 177 14.15 -22.35 -12.48
N HIS A 178 15.19 -22.14 -13.26
CA HIS A 178 16.11 -21.03 -13.11
C HIS A 178 15.78 -19.90 -14.10
N LEU A 179 15.36 -18.75 -13.58
CA LEU A 179 15.19 -17.55 -14.38
C LEU A 179 16.55 -16.88 -14.59
N LEU A 180 16.91 -16.62 -15.85
CA LEU A 180 18.19 -15.98 -16.20
C LEU A 180 18.31 -14.53 -15.75
N TYR A 181 17.19 -13.90 -15.37
CA TYR A 181 17.16 -12.54 -14.86
C TYR A 181 16.12 -12.36 -13.76
N GLY A 182 16.33 -11.36 -12.91
CA GLY A 182 15.36 -10.93 -11.90
C GLY A 182 14.39 -9.88 -12.43
N GLU A 183 13.45 -9.48 -11.58
CA GLU A 183 12.46 -8.44 -11.84
C GLU A 183 13.08 -7.15 -12.37
N ASP A 184 14.26 -6.80 -11.85
CA ASP A 184 14.89 -5.51 -12.13
C ASP A 184 15.50 -5.42 -13.53
N ALA A 185 15.88 -6.54 -14.14
CA ALA A 185 16.43 -6.54 -15.50
C ALA A 185 15.40 -6.12 -16.56
N THR A 186 14.12 -6.42 -16.34
CA THR A 186 13.02 -6.08 -17.25
C THR A 186 12.36 -4.76 -16.93
N SER A 187 12.46 -4.30 -15.68
CA SER A 187 11.89 -3.02 -15.23
C SER A 187 12.83 -1.83 -15.41
N GLY A 188 14.06 -2.07 -15.88
CA GLY A 188 15.11 -1.04 -15.98
C GLY A 188 15.68 -0.62 -14.62
N ARG A 189 15.39 -1.35 -13.56
CA ARG A 189 15.96 -1.16 -12.22
C ARG A 189 17.23 -1.99 -12.11
N ILE A 190 18.36 -1.35 -11.84
CA ILE A 190 19.70 -1.95 -11.87
C ILE A 190 20.06 -2.78 -10.59
N TRP A 191 19.13 -2.91 -9.62
CA TRP A 191 19.49 -3.25 -8.23
C TRP A 191 19.47 -4.71 -7.81
N SER A 192 18.95 -5.64 -8.59
CA SER A 192 19.06 -7.06 -8.26
C SER A 192 19.37 -7.87 -9.50
N THR A 193 20.62 -7.97 -9.82
CA THR A 193 21.08 -9.08 -10.65
C THR A 193 21.01 -10.34 -9.79
N SER A 194 20.16 -11.32 -10.17
CA SER A 194 20.40 -12.68 -9.74
C SER A 194 21.88 -12.99 -9.98
N GLY A 195 22.58 -13.55 -9.00
CA GLY A 195 24.04 -13.72 -9.04
C GLY A 195 24.60 -14.45 -10.27
N GLU A 196 23.75 -14.92 -11.19
CA GLU A 196 24.06 -15.58 -12.44
C GLU A 196 24.41 -14.62 -13.60
N PHE A 197 24.17 -13.32 -13.47
CA PHE A 197 24.59 -12.29 -14.45
C PHE A 197 26.01 -11.75 -14.20
N ARG A 198 26.72 -12.25 -13.22
CA ARG A 198 28.16 -11.97 -13.05
C ARG A 198 28.96 -12.96 -13.90
N MET A 199 29.10 -12.68 -15.18
CA MET A 199 30.23 -13.14 -15.98
C MET A 199 31.31 -12.05 -15.99
#